data_78555df17e59233f4a0f90da1a3e3c22
#
_entry.id   78555df17e59233f4a0f90da1a3e3c22
#
_cell.length_a   1.000
_cell.length_b   1.000
_cell.length_c   1.000
_cell.angle_alpha   90.00
_cell.angle_beta   90.00
_cell.angle_gamma   90.00
#
_symmetry.space_group_name_H-M   'P 1'
#
loop_
_entity.id
_entity.type
_entity.pdbx_description
1 polymer ?
#
loop_
_entity_poly.entity_id
_entity_poly.type
_entity_poly.pdbx_seq_one_letter_code
_entity_poly.pdbx_strand_id
1 'polypeptide(L)'
;MYTYKIKEIIRVVDGDTVDVLIDLGFGTFKKERVRLGGIDAPESRTKDLYEKKLGLEAKAELERYFYNNKDCCFTIRTEKEGKYGRIIGWIHMEAVLDSINTLMVLNGYAQIYGSPKNKKSFDELKCIRISRGTWSDS
;
A
#
# COMPACT_ATOMS: atom_id res chain seq x y z
N MET A 1 10.94 -6.25 15.80
CA MET A 1 10.40 -5.22 14.88
C MET A 1 11.40 -4.08 14.75
N TYR A 2 11.74 -3.72 13.55
CA TYR A 2 12.76 -2.71 13.30
C TYR A 2 12.20 -1.57 12.45
N THR A 3 12.72 -0.35 12.65
CA THR A 3 12.34 0.83 11.85
C THR A 3 13.56 1.31 11.07
N TYR A 4 13.37 1.53 9.77
CA TYR A 4 14.40 1.99 8.86
C TYR A 4 13.93 3.20 8.07
N LYS A 5 14.87 3.98 7.54
CA LYS A 5 14.55 4.99 6.52
C LYS A 5 14.44 4.31 5.17
N ILE A 6 13.54 4.80 4.34
CA ILE A 6 13.45 4.41 2.94
C ILE A 6 14.29 5.40 2.14
N LYS A 7 15.30 4.90 1.44
CA LYS A 7 16.15 5.73 0.58
C LYS A 7 15.42 6.11 -0.70
N GLU A 8 14.68 5.18 -1.28
CA GLU A 8 14.03 5.36 -2.56
C GLU A 8 12.84 4.41 -2.69
N ILE A 9 11.75 4.91 -3.27
CA ILE A 9 10.64 4.06 -3.72
C ILE A 9 10.95 3.67 -5.16
N ILE A 10 11.21 2.39 -5.37
CA ILE A 10 11.63 1.90 -6.69
C ILE A 10 10.44 1.74 -7.61
N ARG A 11 9.40 1.04 -7.13
CA ARG A 11 8.21 0.76 -7.94
C ARG A 11 7.05 0.28 -7.07
N VAL A 12 5.86 0.78 -7.34
CA VAL A 12 4.64 0.22 -6.78
C VAL A 12 4.23 -0.97 -7.66
N VAL A 13 4.10 -2.13 -7.05
CA VAL A 13 3.75 -3.37 -7.76
C VAL A 13 2.24 -3.56 -7.79
N ASP A 14 1.60 -3.32 -6.65
CA ASP A 14 0.15 -3.46 -6.47
C ASP A 14 -0.28 -2.50 -5.36
N GLY A 15 -1.58 -2.40 -5.09
CA GLY A 15 -2.08 -1.52 -4.04
C GLY A 15 -1.62 -1.85 -2.63
N ASP A 16 -0.98 -2.98 -2.43
CA ASP A 16 -0.47 -3.44 -1.15
C ASP A 16 0.97 -3.96 -1.21
N THR A 17 1.67 -3.72 -2.32
CA THR A 17 3.03 -4.24 -2.53
C THR A 17 3.89 -3.18 -3.23
N VAL A 18 5.07 -2.92 -2.67
CA VAL A 18 5.98 -1.90 -3.20
C VAL A 18 7.43 -2.36 -3.09
N ASP A 19 8.22 -2.07 -4.12
CA ASP A 19 9.66 -2.30 -4.13
C ASP A 19 10.36 -1.03 -3.64
N VAL A 20 11.19 -1.16 -2.63
CA VAL A 20 11.89 -0.04 -1.99
C VAL A 20 13.37 -0.32 -1.83
N LEU A 21 14.15 0.75 -1.72
CA LEU A 21 15.54 0.69 -1.30
C LEU A 21 15.61 1.15 0.15
N ILE A 22 15.98 0.25 1.05
CA ILE A 22 16.02 0.51 2.49
C ILE A 22 17.42 0.96 2.88
N ASP A 23 17.50 2.02 3.67
CA ASP A 23 18.75 2.51 4.25
C ASP A 23 19.00 1.75 5.56
N LEU A 24 20.05 0.92 5.56
CA LEU A 24 20.46 0.12 6.72
C LEU A 24 21.48 0.84 7.60
N GLY A 25 21.84 2.08 7.23
CA GLY A 25 22.92 2.80 7.90
C GLY A 25 24.29 2.40 7.38
N PHE A 26 25.31 3.16 7.79
CA PHE A 26 26.72 2.90 7.40
C PHE A 26 26.95 2.89 5.87
N GLY A 27 26.12 3.60 5.11
CA GLY A 27 26.22 3.59 3.66
C GLY A 27 25.77 2.29 3.01
N THR A 28 25.04 1.47 3.73
CA THR A 28 24.55 0.17 3.26
C THR A 28 23.05 0.26 2.92
N PHE A 29 22.69 -0.17 1.72
CA PHE A 29 21.31 -0.14 1.24
C PHE A 29 20.89 -1.52 0.79
N LYS A 30 19.60 -1.85 0.95
CA LYS A 30 19.06 -3.13 0.51
C LYS A 30 17.76 -2.92 -0.24
N LYS A 31 17.66 -3.52 -1.42
CA LYS A 31 16.44 -3.53 -2.21
C LYS A 31 15.52 -4.63 -1.67
N GLU A 32 14.28 -4.29 -1.35
CA GLU A 32 13.32 -5.24 -0.82
C GLU A 32 11.93 -5.04 -1.44
N ARG A 33 11.23 -6.13 -1.63
CA ARG A 33 9.80 -6.09 -1.95
C ARG A 33 9.02 -6.16 -0.64
N VAL A 34 8.22 -5.13 -0.39
CA VAL A 34 7.48 -4.98 0.85
C VAL A 34 6.00 -5.23 0.59
N ARG A 35 5.41 -6.13 1.37
CA ARG A 35 3.97 -6.31 1.46
C ARG A 35 3.46 -5.40 2.58
N LEU A 36 2.55 -4.50 2.26
CA LEU A 36 1.99 -3.62 3.29
C LEU A 36 1.20 -4.43 4.31
N GLY A 37 1.60 -4.34 5.57
CA GLY A 37 1.02 -5.13 6.65
C GLY A 37 -0.39 -4.70 7.01
N GLY A 38 -1.20 -5.64 7.44
CA GLY A 38 -2.54 -5.39 7.98
C GLY A 38 -3.60 -5.04 6.96
N ILE A 39 -3.26 -4.92 5.68
CA ILE A 39 -4.22 -4.56 4.63
C ILE A 39 -4.19 -5.55 3.47
N ASP A 40 -5.23 -5.48 2.66
CA ASP A 40 -5.38 -6.33 1.48
C ASP A 40 -6.06 -5.52 0.39
N ALA A 41 -5.34 -5.26 -0.70
CA ALA A 41 -5.89 -4.51 -1.84
C ALA A 41 -6.55 -5.47 -2.84
N PRO A 42 -7.55 -5.00 -3.60
CA PRO A 42 -8.08 -5.78 -4.71
C PRO A 42 -6.98 -6.08 -5.72
N GLU A 43 -7.12 -7.23 -6.39
CA GLU A 43 -6.13 -7.65 -7.38
C GLU A 43 -6.20 -6.80 -8.65
N SER A 44 -5.06 -6.33 -9.13
CA SER A 44 -4.99 -5.59 -10.38
C SER A 44 -4.82 -6.53 -11.59
N ARG A 45 -4.41 -7.76 -11.37
CA ARG A 45 -4.18 -8.78 -12.41
C ARG A 45 -5.20 -9.91 -12.27
N THR A 46 -6.46 -9.60 -12.53
CA THR A 46 -7.55 -10.57 -12.43
C THR A 46 -8.45 -10.46 -13.66
N LYS A 47 -9.19 -11.51 -13.94
CA LYS A 47 -10.18 -11.53 -15.02
C LYS A 47 -11.48 -10.84 -14.61
N ASP A 48 -11.73 -10.71 -13.30
CA ASP A 48 -12.88 -9.98 -12.79
C ASP A 48 -12.65 -8.48 -13.03
N LEU A 49 -13.45 -7.91 -13.92
CA LEU A 49 -13.28 -6.50 -14.34
C LEU A 49 -13.55 -5.52 -13.19
N TYR A 50 -14.46 -5.84 -12.29
CA TYR A 50 -14.74 -4.99 -11.14
C TYR A 50 -13.57 -4.96 -10.17
N GLU A 51 -13.09 -6.13 -9.79
CA GLU A 51 -11.91 -6.23 -8.92
C GLU A 51 -10.69 -5.59 -9.56
N LYS A 52 -10.48 -5.82 -10.85
CA LYS A 52 -9.36 -5.23 -11.60
C LYS A 52 -9.39 -3.71 -11.56
N LYS A 53 -10.58 -3.11 -11.77
CA LYS A 53 -10.74 -1.65 -11.67
C LYS A 53 -10.31 -1.15 -10.29
N LEU A 54 -10.82 -1.77 -9.23
CA LEU A 54 -10.48 -1.39 -7.87
C LEU A 54 -8.98 -1.59 -7.58
N GLY A 55 -8.41 -2.69 -8.08
CA GLY A 55 -6.98 -2.98 -7.91
C GLY A 55 -6.08 -1.98 -8.60
N LEU A 56 -6.41 -1.60 -9.83
CA LEU A 56 -5.65 -0.58 -10.57
C LEU A 56 -5.77 0.79 -9.90
N GLU A 57 -6.93 1.12 -9.37
CA GLU A 57 -7.13 2.38 -8.65
C GLU A 57 -6.38 2.41 -7.33
N ALA A 58 -6.33 1.27 -6.61
CA ALA A 58 -5.55 1.15 -5.38
C ALA A 58 -4.05 1.33 -5.67
N LYS A 59 -3.56 0.70 -6.72
CA LYS A 59 -2.17 0.87 -7.16
C LYS A 59 -1.87 2.32 -7.48
N ALA A 60 -2.74 2.98 -8.24
CA ALA A 60 -2.57 4.38 -8.60
C ALA A 60 -2.57 5.31 -7.37
N GLU A 61 -3.40 5.01 -6.38
CA GLU A 61 -3.44 5.79 -5.14
C GLU A 61 -2.14 5.66 -4.35
N LEU A 62 -1.61 4.45 -4.23
CA LEU A 62 -0.34 4.23 -3.56
C LEU A 62 0.79 4.98 -4.28
N GLU A 63 0.81 4.92 -5.61
CA GLU A 63 1.76 5.70 -6.41
C GLU A 63 1.65 7.20 -6.14
N ARG A 64 0.41 7.72 -6.00
CA ARG A 64 0.19 9.15 -5.70
C ARG A 64 0.73 9.55 -4.33
N TYR A 65 0.58 8.72 -3.30
CA TYR A 65 1.16 9.03 -1.98
C TYR A 65 2.66 9.25 -2.08
N PHE A 66 3.36 8.38 -2.79
CA PHE A 66 4.80 8.50 -2.92
C PHE A 66 5.20 9.67 -3.83
N TYR A 67 4.53 9.84 -4.95
CA TYR A 67 4.84 10.91 -5.89
C TYR A 67 4.58 12.30 -5.31
N ASN A 68 3.41 12.50 -4.70
CA ASN A 68 3.04 13.80 -4.15
C ASN A 68 3.88 14.18 -2.93
N ASN A 69 4.53 13.22 -2.30
CA ASN A 69 5.33 13.42 -1.10
C ASN A 69 6.79 13.02 -1.31
N LYS A 70 7.27 13.07 -2.55
CA LYS A 70 8.63 12.64 -2.92
C LYS A 70 9.74 13.37 -2.17
N ASP A 71 9.47 14.59 -1.69
CA ASP A 71 10.44 15.37 -0.92
C ASP A 71 10.34 15.10 0.58
N CYS A 72 9.39 14.30 1.02
CA CYS A 72 9.24 13.90 2.41
C CYS A 72 10.07 12.66 2.71
N CYS A 73 10.43 12.51 3.97
CA CYS A 73 11.09 11.31 4.44
C CYS A 73 10.06 10.23 4.71
N PHE A 74 10.30 9.04 4.20
CA PHE A 74 9.50 7.85 4.50
C PHE A 74 10.29 6.94 5.42
N THR A 75 9.61 6.35 6.39
CA THR A 75 10.16 5.30 7.23
C THR A 75 9.34 4.03 7.06
N ILE A 76 9.98 2.90 7.28
CA ILE A 76 9.34 1.60 7.24
C ILE A 76 9.58 0.89 8.56
N ARG A 77 8.49 0.41 9.16
CA ARG A 77 8.56 -0.49 10.31
C ARG A 77 8.31 -1.90 9.79
N THR A 78 9.27 -2.80 10.00
CA THR A 78 9.21 -4.15 9.47
C THR A 78 8.90 -5.16 10.56
N GLU A 79 8.14 -6.18 10.19
CA GLU A 79 8.01 -7.38 10.99
C GLU A 79 8.81 -8.51 10.34
N LYS A 80 8.85 -9.65 11.03
CA LYS A 80 9.48 -10.86 10.56
C LYS A 80 8.98 -11.20 9.16
N GLU A 81 9.89 -11.71 8.32
CA GLU A 81 9.59 -12.11 6.96
C GLU A 81 8.28 -12.89 6.84
N GLY A 82 7.44 -12.45 5.91
CA GLY A 82 6.26 -13.18 5.53
C GLY A 82 6.62 -14.39 4.66
N LYS A 83 5.60 -15.13 4.25
CA LYS A 83 5.76 -16.23 3.31
C LYS A 83 6.38 -15.73 2.00
N TYR A 84 7.18 -16.55 1.34
CA TYR A 84 7.80 -16.26 0.04
C TYR A 84 8.88 -15.18 0.05
N GLY A 85 9.55 -14.96 1.20
CA GLY A 85 10.67 -14.01 1.29
C GLY A 85 10.28 -12.55 1.18
N ARG A 86 9.00 -12.21 1.35
CA ARG A 86 8.55 -10.82 1.37
C ARG A 86 8.62 -10.27 2.78
N ILE A 87 9.09 -9.04 2.88
CA ILE A 87 9.04 -8.30 4.15
C ILE A 87 7.63 -7.72 4.31
N ILE A 88 7.08 -7.85 5.51
CA ILE A 88 5.83 -7.20 5.87
C ILE A 88 6.20 -5.89 6.57
N GLY A 89 5.66 -4.78 6.09
CA GLY A 89 6.02 -3.48 6.59
C GLY A 89 4.88 -2.48 6.66
N TRP A 90 5.06 -1.51 7.53
CA TRP A 90 4.19 -0.33 7.66
C TRP A 90 5.00 0.89 7.29
N ILE A 91 4.52 1.64 6.31
CA ILE A 91 5.23 2.81 5.79
C ILE A 91 4.58 4.07 6.33
N HIS A 92 5.40 4.95 6.88
CA HIS A 92 4.97 6.23 7.45
C HIS A 92 5.62 7.38 6.70
N MET A 93 4.84 8.42 6.47
CA MET A 93 5.36 9.72 6.04
C MET A 93 5.76 10.53 7.27
N GLU A 94 6.81 11.34 7.15
CA GLU A 94 7.24 12.23 8.23
C GLU A 94 6.08 13.17 8.62
N ALA A 95 5.89 13.35 9.94
CA ALA A 95 4.88 14.21 10.55
C ALA A 95 3.42 13.78 10.27
N VAL A 96 3.20 12.58 9.76
CA VAL A 96 1.86 12.01 9.59
C VAL A 96 1.68 10.85 10.57
N LEU A 97 0.65 10.92 11.38
CA LEU A 97 0.42 9.93 12.45
C LEU A 97 0.08 8.56 11.90
N ASP A 98 -0.85 8.50 10.93
CA ASP A 98 -1.29 7.24 10.35
C ASP A 98 -0.30 6.72 9.31
N SER A 99 -0.08 5.41 9.29
CA SER A 99 0.70 4.79 8.23
C SER A 99 -0.04 4.90 6.89
N ILE A 100 0.70 4.82 5.80
CA ILE A 100 0.10 4.72 4.46
C ILE A 100 -0.83 3.50 4.40
N ASN A 101 -0.46 2.40 5.06
CA ASN A 101 -1.31 1.21 5.19
C ASN A 101 -2.71 1.59 5.71
N THR A 102 -2.76 2.32 6.81
CA THR A 102 -4.02 2.77 7.41
C THR A 102 -4.78 3.71 6.49
N LEU A 103 -4.08 4.64 5.84
CA LEU A 103 -4.73 5.59 4.92
C LEU A 103 -5.38 4.88 3.73
N MET A 104 -4.77 3.82 3.23
CA MET A 104 -5.36 3.05 2.13
C MET A 104 -6.71 2.43 2.53
N VAL A 105 -6.82 1.95 3.76
CA VAL A 105 -8.08 1.39 4.27
C VAL A 105 -9.10 2.49 4.53
N LEU A 106 -8.70 3.56 5.21
CA LEU A 106 -9.62 4.67 5.55
C LEU A 106 -10.22 5.32 4.31
N ASN A 107 -9.48 5.37 3.22
CA ASN A 107 -9.94 6.01 1.99
C ASN A 107 -10.58 5.06 0.98
N GLY A 108 -10.80 3.80 1.36
CA GLY A 108 -11.56 2.85 0.56
C GLY A 108 -10.81 2.20 -0.59
N TYR A 109 -9.48 2.17 -0.55
CA TYR A 109 -8.66 1.53 -1.59
C TYR A 109 -8.23 0.12 -1.22
N ALA A 110 -8.24 -0.21 0.06
CA ALA A 110 -7.89 -1.53 0.56
C ALA A 110 -8.79 -1.90 1.73
N GLN A 111 -8.86 -3.18 2.02
CA GLN A 111 -9.58 -3.68 3.18
C GLN A 111 -8.61 -4.23 4.21
N ILE A 112 -9.08 -4.48 5.42
CA ILE A 112 -8.28 -5.09 6.47
C ILE A 112 -7.92 -6.51 6.06
N TYR A 113 -6.66 -6.90 6.26
CA TYR A 113 -6.18 -8.24 5.94
C TYR A 113 -7.04 -9.31 6.60
N GLY A 114 -7.35 -10.35 5.84
CA GLY A 114 -8.21 -11.43 6.31
C GLY A 114 -9.70 -11.23 6.05
N SER A 115 -10.11 -10.05 5.56
CA SER A 115 -11.50 -9.82 5.16
C SER A 115 -11.80 -10.55 3.85
N PRO A 116 -13.04 -11.08 3.68
CA PRO A 116 -13.40 -11.74 2.43
C PRO A 116 -13.32 -10.80 1.24
N LYS A 117 -12.79 -11.29 0.11
CA LYS A 117 -12.78 -10.57 -1.16
C LYS A 117 -13.93 -11.08 -2.03
N ASN A 118 -15.03 -10.35 -2.06
CA ASN A 118 -16.20 -10.68 -2.85
C ASN A 118 -16.91 -9.39 -3.29
N LYS A 119 -17.96 -9.52 -4.07
CA LYS A 119 -18.70 -8.36 -4.58
C LYS A 119 -19.18 -7.44 -3.45
N LYS A 120 -19.66 -8.02 -2.35
CA LYS A 120 -20.12 -7.24 -1.19
C LYS A 120 -19.01 -6.40 -0.59
N SER A 121 -17.83 -6.98 -0.39
CA SER A 121 -16.68 -6.26 0.17
C SER A 121 -16.21 -5.17 -0.78
N PHE A 122 -16.22 -5.41 -2.08
CA PHE A 122 -15.84 -4.42 -3.08
C PHE A 122 -16.86 -3.28 -3.16
N ASP A 123 -18.15 -3.59 -2.99
CA ASP A 123 -19.18 -2.55 -2.92
C ASP A 123 -19.02 -1.68 -1.67
N GLU A 124 -18.55 -2.24 -0.57
CA GLU A 124 -18.23 -1.48 0.64
C GLU A 124 -17.09 -0.49 0.37
N LEU A 125 -16.04 -0.92 -0.33
CA LEU A 125 -14.96 -0.02 -0.74
C LEU A 125 -15.48 1.09 -1.65
N LYS A 126 -16.34 0.75 -2.60
CA LYS A 126 -16.98 1.73 -3.48
C LYS A 126 -17.76 2.76 -2.68
N CYS A 127 -18.53 2.33 -1.67
CA CYS A 127 -19.29 3.24 -0.83
C CYS A 127 -18.39 4.23 -0.09
N ILE A 128 -17.26 3.77 0.45
CA ILE A 128 -16.28 4.65 1.10
C ILE A 128 -15.75 5.66 0.08
N ARG A 129 -15.39 5.20 -1.11
CA ARG A 129 -14.86 6.03 -2.17
C ARG A 129 -15.86 7.09 -2.65
N ILE A 130 -17.13 6.73 -2.74
CA ILE A 130 -18.21 7.68 -3.05
C ILE A 130 -18.30 8.75 -1.97
N SER A 131 -18.30 8.35 -0.70
CA SER A 131 -18.38 9.29 0.42
C SER A 131 -17.17 10.22 0.50
N ARG A 132 -16.01 9.79 0.01
CA ARG A 132 -14.80 10.60 -0.06
C ARG A 132 -14.69 11.45 -1.33
N GLY A 133 -15.62 11.28 -2.28
CA GLY A 133 -15.58 11.98 -3.55
C GLY A 133 -14.52 11.50 -4.51
N THR A 134 -14.04 10.27 -4.35
CA THR A 134 -12.95 9.71 -5.17
C THR A 134 -13.39 8.60 -6.12
N TRP A 135 -14.68 8.31 -6.18
CA TRP A 135 -15.19 7.29 -7.08
C TRP A 135 -15.48 7.89 -8.47
N SER A 136 -15.12 7.14 -9.51
CA SER A 136 -15.45 7.46 -10.89
C SER A 136 -16.09 6.24 -11.56
N ASP A 137 -17.17 6.46 -12.29
CA ASP A 137 -17.85 5.41 -13.03
C ASP A 137 -17.21 5.11 -14.39
N SER A 138 -16.18 5.86 -14.76
CA SER A 138 -15.47 5.67 -16.02
C SER A 138 -14.46 4.54 -15.98
#